data_fd1120c41103fa5e266f4710867ad851
#
_entry.id   fd1120c41103fa5e266f4710867ad851
#
_cell.length_a   1.000
_cell.length_b   1.000
_cell.length_c   1.000
_cell.angle_alpha   90.00
_cell.angle_beta   90.00
_cell.angle_gamma   90.00
#
_symmetry.space_group_name_H-M   'P 1'
#
loop_
_entity.id
_entity.type
_entity.pdbx_description
1 polymer ?
#
loop_
_entity_poly.entity_id
_entity_poly.type
_entity_poly.pdbx_seq_one_letter_code
_entity_poly.pdbx_strand_id
1 'polypeptide(L)'
;ISSAASDVYKRQLEKGLGDPARPVVAIVGGAKVSSKIDLLSNLVTKVNCLVIGGGMANTFLAALGKDVGKSLCEHDLTDTARSILKSAEGSGCVVLLPVDAVVAREFKANAPSETVSVDKVPADAMILDLGPASTGQIKEWISKARTLVWNGPLGAFEIAPFDTATVAAAKHAAERLSLIHI
;
A
#
# COMPACT_ATOMS: atom_id res chain seq x y z
N ILE A 1 -8.95 11.54 10.77
CA ILE A 1 -10.15 11.52 9.93
C ILE A 1 -11.36 11.84 10.78
N SER A 2 -12.22 12.75 10.32
CA SER A 2 -13.48 13.03 10.99
C SER A 2 -14.42 11.81 10.90
N SER A 3 -15.37 11.70 11.84
CA SER A 3 -16.38 10.64 11.80
C SER A 3 -17.17 10.64 10.48
N ALA A 4 -17.45 11.83 9.92
CA ALA A 4 -18.13 11.98 8.63
C ALA A 4 -17.32 11.38 7.47
N ALA A 5 -15.98 11.57 7.44
CA ALA A 5 -15.13 10.97 6.44
C ALA A 5 -15.08 9.44 6.56
N SER A 6 -15.03 8.93 7.79
CA SER A 6 -15.10 7.49 8.05
C SER A 6 -16.42 6.89 7.56
N ASP A 7 -17.52 7.58 7.78
CA ASP A 7 -18.84 7.13 7.32
C ASP A 7 -18.96 7.14 5.79
N VAL A 8 -18.32 8.10 5.12
CA VAL A 8 -18.25 8.13 3.65
C VAL A 8 -17.49 6.93 3.13
N TYR A 9 -16.34 6.60 3.71
CA TYR A 9 -15.57 5.40 3.34
C TYR A 9 -16.38 4.12 3.53
N LYS A 10 -17.07 3.97 4.66
CA LYS A 10 -17.91 2.79 4.93
C LYS A 10 -19.00 2.63 3.87
N ARG A 11 -19.69 3.72 3.52
CA ARG A 11 -20.74 3.68 2.50
C ARG A 11 -20.21 3.33 1.12
N GLN A 12 -19.04 3.88 0.75
CA GLN A 12 -18.38 3.54 -0.52
C GLN A 12 -17.98 2.08 -0.58
N LEU A 13 -17.43 1.53 0.53
CA LEU A 13 -17.08 0.12 0.62
C LEU A 13 -18.30 -0.78 0.54
N GLU A 14 -19.38 -0.48 1.25
CA GLU A 14 -20.62 -1.24 1.21
C GLU A 14 -21.22 -1.25 -0.21
N LYS A 15 -21.23 -0.11 -0.89
CA LYS A 15 -21.72 0.02 -2.25
C LYS A 15 -20.85 -0.73 -3.25
N GLY A 16 -19.53 -0.61 -3.13
CA GLY A 16 -18.58 -1.21 -4.07
C GLY A 16 -18.29 -2.68 -3.80
N LEU A 17 -18.42 -3.14 -2.54
CA LEU A 17 -18.03 -4.47 -2.09
C LEU A 17 -19.18 -5.27 -1.47
N GLY A 18 -20.44 -4.88 -1.70
CA GLY A 18 -21.60 -5.62 -1.18
C GLY A 18 -21.70 -7.03 -1.76
N ASP A 19 -21.47 -7.16 -3.07
CA ASP A 19 -21.43 -8.45 -3.76
C ASP A 19 -20.44 -8.35 -4.95
N PRO A 20 -19.14 -8.22 -4.66
CA PRO A 20 -18.17 -8.01 -5.72
C PRO A 20 -17.80 -9.30 -6.44
N ALA A 21 -17.47 -9.20 -7.72
CA ALA A 21 -16.83 -10.29 -8.43
C ALA A 21 -15.43 -10.53 -7.86
N ARG A 22 -15.15 -11.78 -7.53
CA ARG A 22 -13.87 -12.17 -6.90
C ARG A 22 -12.91 -12.80 -7.92
N PRO A 23 -11.61 -12.70 -7.74
CA PRO A 23 -10.90 -12.08 -6.59
C PRO A 23 -11.04 -10.55 -6.53
N VAL A 24 -11.14 -10.03 -5.30
CA VAL A 24 -11.10 -8.60 -5.03
C VAL A 24 -9.71 -8.22 -4.54
N VAL A 25 -9.11 -7.24 -5.20
CA VAL A 25 -7.82 -6.66 -4.79
C VAL A 25 -8.06 -5.22 -4.37
N ALA A 26 -7.56 -4.87 -3.19
CA ALA A 26 -7.54 -3.50 -2.72
C ALA A 26 -6.09 -3.00 -2.69
N ILE A 27 -5.87 -1.80 -3.20
CA ILE A 27 -4.60 -1.10 -3.11
C ILE A 27 -4.81 0.12 -2.24
N VAL A 28 -4.09 0.19 -1.14
CA VAL A 28 -4.14 1.31 -0.21
C VAL A 28 -2.73 1.85 -0.02
N GLY A 29 -2.55 3.11 -0.36
CA GLY A 29 -1.31 3.82 -0.16
C GLY A 29 -1.51 5.10 0.64
N GLY A 30 -0.43 5.79 0.90
CA GLY A 30 -0.43 7.03 1.65
C GLY A 30 0.66 7.06 2.71
N ALA A 31 0.72 8.15 3.46
CA ALA A 31 1.83 8.41 4.38
C ALA A 31 1.67 7.71 5.72
N LYS A 32 0.45 7.60 6.24
CA LYS A 32 0.21 7.26 7.65
C LYS A 32 -0.87 6.20 7.85
N VAL A 33 -0.55 5.17 8.63
CA VAL A 33 -1.51 4.18 9.11
C VAL A 33 -2.60 4.85 9.95
N SER A 34 -2.23 5.81 10.80
CA SER A 34 -3.14 6.50 11.72
C SER A 34 -4.35 7.13 11.03
N SER A 35 -4.20 7.57 9.78
CA SER A 35 -5.30 8.15 9.02
C SER A 35 -6.20 7.12 8.32
N LYS A 36 -5.81 5.84 8.29
CA LYS A 36 -6.50 4.80 7.51
C LYS A 36 -6.75 3.50 8.26
N ILE A 37 -6.66 3.51 9.59
CA ILE A 37 -6.85 2.29 10.42
C ILE A 37 -8.22 1.66 10.15
N ASP A 38 -9.28 2.45 10.15
CA ASP A 38 -10.64 1.94 9.93
C ASP A 38 -10.80 1.35 8.53
N LEU A 39 -10.24 2.02 7.52
CA LEU A 39 -10.27 1.53 6.14
C LEU A 39 -9.56 0.20 6.02
N LEU A 40 -8.34 0.10 6.54
CA LEU A 40 -7.54 -1.13 6.50
C LEU A 40 -8.22 -2.27 7.26
N SER A 41 -8.72 -2.00 8.46
CA SER A 41 -9.39 -2.99 9.29
C SER A 41 -10.66 -3.55 8.65
N ASN A 42 -11.39 -2.72 7.91
CA ASN A 42 -12.56 -3.16 7.17
C ASN A 42 -12.18 -3.94 5.90
N LEU A 43 -11.21 -3.47 5.15
CA LEU A 43 -10.80 -4.11 3.89
C LEU A 43 -10.29 -5.53 4.10
N VAL A 44 -9.48 -5.78 5.13
CA VAL A 44 -8.90 -7.11 5.36
C VAL A 44 -9.95 -8.21 5.57
N THR A 45 -11.18 -7.84 5.93
CA THR A 45 -12.29 -8.79 6.10
C THR A 45 -13.12 -8.96 4.83
N LYS A 46 -12.87 -8.15 3.79
CA LYS A 46 -13.74 -8.09 2.59
C LYS A 46 -13.03 -8.41 1.30
N VAL A 47 -11.71 -8.29 1.24
CA VAL A 47 -10.94 -8.47 0.01
C VAL A 47 -10.08 -9.72 0.07
N ASN A 48 -9.68 -10.21 -1.10
CA ASN A 48 -8.82 -11.38 -1.23
C ASN A 48 -7.33 -11.01 -1.10
N CYS A 49 -6.95 -9.83 -1.57
CA CYS A 49 -5.60 -9.30 -1.45
C CYS A 49 -5.65 -7.82 -1.09
N LEU A 50 -4.87 -7.42 -0.11
CA LEU A 50 -4.67 -6.02 0.27
C LEU A 50 -3.22 -5.64 -0.01
N VAL A 51 -3.01 -4.75 -0.96
CA VAL A 51 -1.71 -4.15 -1.26
C VAL A 51 -1.54 -2.90 -0.43
N ILE A 52 -0.46 -2.81 0.32
CA ILE A 52 -0.13 -1.63 1.15
C ILE A 52 1.11 -0.97 0.58
N GLY A 53 1.02 0.32 0.28
CA GLY A 53 2.10 1.11 -0.29
C GLY A 53 2.31 2.46 0.41
N GLY A 54 3.27 3.23 -0.08
CA GLY A 54 3.60 4.53 0.48
C GLY A 54 4.30 4.46 1.84
N GLY A 55 4.35 5.59 2.54
CA GLY A 55 4.95 5.65 3.89
C GLY A 55 4.28 4.74 4.90
N MET A 56 3.01 4.46 4.70
CA MET A 56 2.24 3.52 5.51
C MET A 56 2.83 2.11 5.47
N ALA A 57 3.32 1.65 4.32
CA ALA A 57 3.97 0.36 4.18
C ALA A 57 5.23 0.25 5.06
N ASN A 58 5.94 1.36 5.26
CA ASN A 58 7.14 1.38 6.10
C ASN A 58 6.81 1.03 7.56
N THR A 59 5.66 1.47 8.05
CA THR A 59 5.18 1.12 9.39
C THR A 59 4.92 -0.39 9.50
N PHE A 60 4.34 -1.00 8.48
CA PHE A 60 4.15 -2.45 8.43
C PHE A 60 5.48 -3.20 8.36
N LEU A 61 6.44 -2.72 7.58
CA LEU A 61 7.78 -3.32 7.49
C LEU A 61 8.49 -3.26 8.85
N ALA A 62 8.42 -2.11 9.53
CA ALA A 62 8.96 -1.95 10.87
C ALA A 62 8.28 -2.90 11.88
N ALA A 63 6.97 -3.10 11.75
CA ALA A 63 6.21 -4.06 12.57
C ALA A 63 6.72 -5.50 12.40
N LEU A 64 7.25 -5.83 11.24
CA LEU A 64 7.85 -7.14 10.94
C LEU A 64 9.35 -7.21 11.34
N GLY A 65 9.86 -6.19 12.00
CA GLY A 65 11.25 -6.16 12.46
C GLY A 65 12.26 -5.69 11.42
N LYS A 66 11.82 -5.14 10.30
CA LYS A 66 12.72 -4.62 9.27
C LYS A 66 13.16 -3.20 9.60
N ASP A 67 14.41 -2.88 9.27
CA ASP A 67 14.95 -1.53 9.40
C ASP A 67 14.56 -0.73 8.16
N VAL A 68 13.84 0.36 8.36
CA VAL A 68 13.40 1.25 7.27
C VAL A 68 14.22 2.54 7.16
N GLY A 69 15.35 2.62 7.85
CA GLY A 69 16.27 3.77 7.82
C GLY A 69 15.59 5.06 8.25
N LYS A 70 15.72 6.10 7.44
CA LYS A 70 15.09 7.41 7.67
C LYS A 70 13.74 7.55 7.02
N SER A 71 13.13 6.45 6.58
CA SER A 71 11.81 6.47 5.95
C SER A 71 10.75 7.02 6.88
N LEU A 72 9.74 7.67 6.30
CA LEU A 72 8.53 8.04 7.03
C LEU A 72 7.90 6.78 7.62
N CYS A 73 7.76 6.74 8.95
CA CYS A 73 7.27 5.58 9.66
C CYS A 73 6.65 5.99 11.00
N GLU A 74 5.49 5.43 11.30
CA GLU A 74 4.83 5.62 12.60
C GLU A 74 5.23 4.49 13.55
N HIS A 75 6.40 4.59 14.16
CA HIS A 75 6.95 3.55 15.05
C HIS A 75 6.06 3.22 16.25
N ASP A 76 5.25 4.15 16.71
CA ASP A 76 4.27 3.98 17.78
C ASP A 76 3.04 3.17 17.37
N LEU A 77 2.84 2.93 16.07
CA LEU A 77 1.71 2.17 15.52
C LEU A 77 2.09 0.78 14.99
N THR A 78 3.28 0.28 15.32
CA THR A 78 3.69 -1.06 14.89
C THR A 78 2.81 -2.16 15.46
N ASP A 79 2.30 -2.01 16.69
CA ASP A 79 1.36 -2.97 17.27
C ASP A 79 0.01 -2.95 16.55
N THR A 80 -0.46 -1.77 16.15
CA THR A 80 -1.67 -1.64 15.33
C THR A 80 -1.48 -2.31 13.98
N ALA A 81 -0.33 -2.12 13.33
CA ALA A 81 0.00 -2.77 12.08
C ALA A 81 0.00 -4.30 12.21
N ARG A 82 0.60 -4.84 13.28
CA ARG A 82 0.57 -6.29 13.56
C ARG A 82 -0.84 -6.81 13.74
N SER A 83 -1.71 -6.06 14.42
CA SER A 83 -3.11 -6.43 14.62
C SER A 83 -3.86 -6.51 13.29
N ILE A 84 -3.62 -5.59 12.38
CA ILE A 84 -4.20 -5.59 11.03
C ILE A 84 -3.72 -6.82 10.25
N LEU A 85 -2.42 -7.13 10.28
CA LEU A 85 -1.86 -8.31 9.63
C LEU A 85 -2.47 -9.60 10.18
N LYS A 86 -2.64 -9.69 11.49
CA LYS A 86 -3.25 -10.85 12.14
C LYS A 86 -4.72 -11.01 11.75
N SER A 87 -5.46 -9.91 11.69
CA SER A 87 -6.85 -9.91 11.24
C SER A 87 -6.97 -10.37 9.79
N ALA A 88 -6.06 -9.95 8.92
CA ALA A 88 -6.01 -10.38 7.53
C ALA A 88 -5.77 -11.88 7.42
N GLU A 89 -4.83 -12.40 8.19
CA GLU A 89 -4.54 -13.85 8.24
C GLU A 89 -5.77 -14.64 8.66
N GLY A 90 -6.46 -14.20 9.70
CA GLY A 90 -7.69 -14.84 10.18
C GLY A 90 -8.85 -14.79 9.19
N SER A 91 -8.86 -13.82 8.28
CA SER A 91 -9.88 -13.65 7.24
C SER A 91 -9.51 -14.29 5.91
N GLY A 92 -8.31 -14.87 5.79
CA GLY A 92 -7.82 -15.41 4.53
C GLY A 92 -7.42 -14.35 3.50
N CYS A 93 -7.20 -13.12 3.93
CA CYS A 93 -6.74 -12.03 3.07
C CYS A 93 -5.22 -12.05 2.96
N VAL A 94 -4.70 -12.04 1.73
CA VAL A 94 -3.25 -11.90 1.50
C VAL A 94 -2.90 -10.42 1.61
N VAL A 95 -1.98 -10.08 2.50
CA VAL A 95 -1.43 -8.71 2.57
C VAL A 95 -0.12 -8.67 1.79
N LEU A 96 -0.09 -7.87 0.75
CA LEU A 96 1.07 -7.70 -0.11
C LEU A 96 1.85 -6.46 0.33
N LEU A 97 2.99 -6.70 0.98
CA LEU A 97 3.93 -5.67 1.39
C LEU A 97 5.10 -5.59 0.41
N PRO A 98 5.80 -4.45 0.34
CA PRO A 98 6.96 -4.33 -0.54
C PRO A 98 8.03 -5.37 -0.22
N VAL A 99 8.65 -5.93 -1.27
CA VAL A 99 9.83 -6.81 -1.17
C VAL A 99 11.10 -6.09 -1.57
N ASP A 100 10.98 -5.04 -2.36
CA ASP A 100 12.06 -4.14 -2.74
C ASP A 100 11.57 -2.70 -2.73
N ALA A 101 12.49 -1.76 -2.72
CA ALA A 101 12.18 -0.35 -2.60
C ALA A 101 13.20 0.51 -3.36
N VAL A 102 12.74 1.64 -3.85
CA VAL A 102 13.59 2.71 -4.37
C VAL A 102 13.89 3.66 -3.22
N VAL A 103 15.15 3.79 -2.87
CA VAL A 103 15.60 4.59 -1.74
C VAL A 103 16.48 5.76 -2.20
N ALA A 104 16.39 6.86 -1.46
CA ALA A 104 17.22 8.04 -1.67
C ALA A 104 17.60 8.65 -0.33
N ARG A 105 18.60 9.51 -0.34
CA ARG A 105 19.06 10.18 0.87
C ARG A 105 18.48 11.57 1.05
N GLU A 106 17.76 12.04 0.04
CA GLU A 106 17.10 13.35 0.06
C GLU A 106 15.69 13.23 -0.49
N PHE A 107 14.75 13.93 0.12
CA PHE A 107 13.37 14.03 -0.36
C PHE A 107 13.24 15.19 -1.35
N LYS A 108 13.68 14.96 -2.57
CA LYS A 108 13.57 15.95 -3.65
C LYS A 108 13.45 15.27 -5.02
N ALA A 109 12.93 16.00 -5.99
CA ALA A 109 12.84 15.52 -7.37
C ALA A 109 14.23 15.19 -7.92
N ASN A 110 14.31 14.06 -8.59
CA ASN A 110 15.54 13.56 -9.23
C ASN A 110 16.71 13.32 -8.27
N ALA A 111 16.43 13.13 -6.97
CA ALA A 111 17.46 12.74 -6.01
C ALA A 111 18.13 11.43 -6.47
N PRO A 112 19.45 11.30 -6.32
CA PRO A 112 20.13 10.04 -6.60
C PRO A 112 19.46 8.92 -5.80
N SER A 113 19.09 7.85 -6.49
CA SER A 113 18.34 6.74 -5.89
C SER A 113 18.89 5.40 -6.32
N GLU A 114 18.59 4.38 -5.52
CA GLU A 114 18.93 3.00 -5.83
C GLU A 114 17.78 2.07 -5.44
N THR A 115 17.71 0.93 -6.09
CA THR A 115 16.74 -0.12 -5.73
C THR A 115 17.42 -1.12 -4.82
N VAL A 116 16.81 -1.37 -3.67
CA VAL A 116 17.34 -2.31 -2.66
C VAL A 116 16.24 -3.26 -2.20
N SER A 117 16.62 -4.44 -1.69
CA SER A 117 15.70 -5.28 -0.93
C SER A 117 15.25 -4.53 0.33
N VAL A 118 14.00 -4.75 0.77
CA VAL A 118 13.53 -4.18 2.04
C VAL A 118 14.27 -4.71 3.26
N ASP A 119 15.05 -5.78 3.12
CA ASP A 119 15.93 -6.30 4.16
C ASP A 119 17.28 -5.57 4.23
N LYS A 120 17.58 -4.69 3.28
CA LYS A 120 18.88 -4.03 3.12
C LYS A 120 18.75 -2.53 2.90
N VAL A 121 17.78 -1.90 3.53
CA VAL A 121 17.61 -0.45 3.47
C VAL A 121 18.74 0.21 4.24
N PRO A 122 19.54 1.10 3.60
CA PRO A 122 20.59 1.84 4.32
C PRO A 122 20.02 2.70 5.45
N ALA A 123 20.73 2.77 6.57
CA ALA A 123 20.28 3.52 7.75
C ALA A 123 20.11 5.03 7.49
N ASP A 124 20.82 5.57 6.50
CA ASP A 124 20.79 6.98 6.11
C ASP A 124 19.84 7.28 4.93
N ALA A 125 19.14 6.27 4.45
CA ALA A 125 18.25 6.40 3.29
C ALA A 125 16.77 6.29 3.69
N MET A 126 15.93 6.84 2.84
CA MET A 126 14.47 6.76 2.98
C MET A 126 13.84 6.07 1.76
N ILE A 127 12.83 5.28 2.00
CA ILE A 127 12.05 4.61 0.96
C ILE A 127 11.11 5.65 0.34
N LEU A 128 11.21 5.85 -0.97
CA LEU A 128 10.38 6.82 -1.69
C LEU A 128 9.45 6.18 -2.70
N ASP A 129 9.69 4.93 -3.11
CA ASP A 129 8.81 4.20 -4.02
C ASP A 129 9.02 2.70 -3.87
N LEU A 130 8.12 1.92 -4.46
CA LEU A 130 8.28 0.48 -4.59
C LEU A 130 9.30 0.17 -5.68
N GLY A 131 10.03 -0.91 -5.50
CA GLY A 131 10.91 -1.42 -6.54
C GLY A 131 10.17 -2.23 -7.60
N PRO A 132 10.88 -2.68 -8.64
CA PRO A 132 10.28 -3.41 -9.77
C PRO A 132 9.72 -4.78 -9.37
N ALA A 133 10.33 -5.48 -8.41
CA ALA A 133 9.82 -6.77 -7.95
C ALA A 133 8.48 -6.62 -7.23
N SER A 134 8.34 -5.61 -6.36
CA SER A 134 7.08 -5.29 -5.69
C SER A 134 6.00 -4.91 -6.71
N THR A 135 6.33 -4.05 -7.66
CA THR A 135 5.42 -3.64 -8.74
C THR A 135 4.96 -4.83 -9.58
N GLY A 136 5.89 -5.75 -9.89
CA GLY A 136 5.56 -6.97 -10.62
C GLY A 136 4.55 -7.85 -9.89
N GLN A 137 4.70 -8.03 -8.60
CA GLN A 137 3.73 -8.76 -7.75
C GLN A 137 2.36 -8.10 -7.75
N ILE A 138 2.31 -6.78 -7.67
CA ILE A 138 1.07 -6.02 -7.73
C ILE A 138 0.37 -6.24 -9.07
N LYS A 139 1.10 -6.16 -10.18
CA LYS A 139 0.56 -6.41 -11.51
C LYS A 139 -0.01 -7.82 -11.66
N GLU A 140 0.65 -8.84 -11.09
CA GLU A 140 0.14 -10.21 -11.09
C GLU A 140 -1.21 -10.31 -10.39
N TRP A 141 -1.36 -9.69 -9.23
CA TRP A 141 -2.63 -9.67 -8.52
C TRP A 141 -3.72 -8.91 -9.28
N ILE A 142 -3.37 -7.76 -9.87
CA ILE A 142 -4.30 -6.99 -10.72
C ILE A 142 -4.78 -7.85 -11.90
N SER A 143 -3.89 -8.63 -12.50
CA SER A 143 -4.23 -9.53 -13.62
C SER A 143 -5.21 -10.63 -13.24
N LYS A 144 -5.21 -11.07 -11.98
CA LYS A 144 -6.13 -12.08 -11.46
C LYS A 144 -7.45 -11.47 -10.96
N ALA A 145 -7.44 -10.19 -10.61
CA ALA A 145 -8.57 -9.52 -9.98
C ALA A 145 -9.75 -9.36 -10.93
N ARG A 146 -10.94 -9.49 -10.39
CA ARG A 146 -12.18 -9.12 -11.07
C ARG A 146 -12.73 -7.79 -10.56
N THR A 147 -12.37 -7.43 -9.34
CA THR A 147 -12.71 -6.14 -8.73
C THR A 147 -11.44 -5.54 -8.14
N LEU A 148 -11.20 -4.27 -8.42
CA LEU A 148 -10.08 -3.52 -7.88
C LEU A 148 -10.59 -2.28 -7.16
N VAL A 149 -10.17 -2.13 -5.91
CA VAL A 149 -10.40 -0.93 -5.09
C VAL A 149 -9.05 -0.25 -4.91
N TRP A 150 -8.98 1.05 -5.15
CA TRP A 150 -7.72 1.79 -5.01
C TRP A 150 -7.91 3.08 -4.23
N ASN A 151 -7.06 3.26 -3.22
CA ASN A 151 -7.03 4.46 -2.38
C ASN A 151 -5.58 4.86 -2.08
N GLY A 152 -5.12 5.94 -2.67
CA GLY A 152 -3.83 6.54 -2.38
C GLY A 152 -2.65 6.01 -3.20
N PRO A 153 -1.56 6.79 -3.27
CA PRO A 153 -0.39 6.47 -4.07
C PRO A 153 0.52 5.43 -3.40
N LEU A 154 1.35 4.75 -4.21
CA LEU A 154 2.28 3.73 -3.77
C LEU A 154 3.66 4.27 -3.37
N GLY A 155 3.95 5.53 -3.69
CA GLY A 155 5.24 6.16 -3.39
C GLY A 155 5.09 7.67 -3.24
N ALA A 156 6.22 8.37 -3.18
CA ALA A 156 6.27 9.84 -3.13
C ALA A 156 5.97 10.41 -4.52
N PHE A 157 4.75 10.20 -4.99
CA PHE A 157 4.34 10.45 -6.37
C PHE A 157 4.42 11.93 -6.80
N GLU A 158 4.43 12.84 -5.86
CA GLU A 158 4.53 14.29 -6.10
C GLU A 158 5.94 14.72 -6.55
N ILE A 159 6.95 13.87 -6.40
CA ILE A 159 8.31 14.15 -6.85
C ILE A 159 8.81 13.06 -7.81
N ALA A 160 9.22 13.48 -9.02
CA ALA A 160 9.75 12.54 -10.00
C ALA A 160 11.13 12.00 -9.55
N PRO A 161 11.48 10.76 -9.83
CA PRO A 161 10.74 9.71 -10.52
C PRO A 161 9.97 8.74 -9.59
N PHE A 162 9.61 9.17 -8.39
CA PHE A 162 9.04 8.32 -7.33
C PHE A 162 7.54 8.05 -7.50
N ASP A 163 7.00 8.36 -8.66
CA ASP A 163 5.65 7.98 -9.11
C ASP A 163 5.65 6.72 -9.99
N THR A 164 6.81 6.15 -10.28
CA THR A 164 6.96 5.07 -11.27
C THR A 164 6.09 3.85 -10.94
N ALA A 165 6.10 3.37 -9.71
CA ALA A 165 5.29 2.22 -9.32
C ALA A 165 3.80 2.52 -9.39
N THR A 166 3.37 3.69 -8.92
CA THR A 166 1.98 4.13 -8.96
C THR A 166 1.46 4.18 -10.39
N VAL A 167 2.22 4.80 -11.29
CA VAL A 167 1.85 4.93 -12.71
C VAL A 167 1.81 3.56 -13.39
N ALA A 168 2.81 2.72 -13.16
CA ALA A 168 2.87 1.38 -13.77
C ALA A 168 1.69 0.52 -13.35
N ALA A 169 1.35 0.50 -12.05
CA ALA A 169 0.20 -0.24 -11.54
C ALA A 169 -1.12 0.32 -12.07
N ALA A 170 -1.26 1.64 -12.13
CA ALA A 170 -2.46 2.31 -12.65
C ALA A 170 -2.70 2.01 -14.14
N LYS A 171 -1.65 2.04 -14.94
CA LYS A 171 -1.75 1.67 -16.37
C LYS A 171 -2.18 0.23 -16.54
N HIS A 172 -1.60 -0.68 -15.76
CA HIS A 172 -1.95 -2.10 -15.82
C HIS A 172 -3.42 -2.33 -15.42
N ALA A 173 -3.90 -1.65 -14.38
CA ALA A 173 -5.28 -1.71 -13.95
C ALA A 173 -6.25 -1.18 -15.01
N ALA A 174 -5.93 -0.06 -15.64
CA ALA A 174 -6.76 0.56 -16.67
C ALA A 174 -6.95 -0.34 -17.90
N GLU A 175 -5.96 -1.17 -18.20
CA GLU A 175 -6.02 -2.11 -19.33
C GLU A 175 -6.89 -3.34 -19.05
N ARG A 176 -7.19 -3.63 -17.78
CA ARG A 176 -7.72 -4.92 -17.38
C ARG A 176 -9.04 -4.89 -16.64
N LEU A 177 -9.40 -3.80 -15.97
CA LEU A 177 -10.45 -3.81 -14.97
C LEU A 177 -11.31 -2.55 -14.98
N SER A 178 -12.57 -2.72 -14.51
CA SER A 178 -13.35 -1.60 -14.00
C SER A 178 -12.83 -1.22 -12.64
N LEU A 179 -12.33 0.00 -12.51
CA LEU A 179 -11.70 0.51 -11.30
C LEU A 179 -12.73 1.18 -10.39
N ILE A 180 -12.73 0.78 -9.11
CA ILE A 180 -13.51 1.45 -8.07
C ILE A 180 -12.56 2.36 -7.28
N HIS A 181 -12.79 3.67 -7.36
CA HIS A 181 -12.04 4.67 -6.60
C HIS A 181 -12.77 5.00 -5.29
N ILE A 182 -12.00 5.06 -4.22
CA ILE A 182 -12.50 5.48 -2.91
C ILE A 182 -11.77 6.74 -2.44
#